data_c65b36cd2650110ed612cf3e989fc778
#
_entry.id   c65b36cd2650110ed612cf3e989fc778
#
_cell.length_a   1.000
_cell.length_b   1.000
_cell.length_c   1.000
_cell.angle_alpha   90.00
_cell.angle_beta   90.00
_cell.angle_gamma   90.00
#
_symmetry.space_group_name_H-M   'P 1'
#
loop_
_entity.id
_entity.type
_entity.pdbx_description
1 polymer ?
#
loop_
_entity_poly.entity_id
_entity_poly.type
_entity_poly.pdbx_seq_one_letter_code
_entity_poly.pdbx_strand_id
1 'polypeptide(L)'
;MPDGTTLMVSVGSYLPERVITNHDLAEMVDTSDEWIRQRTGIGQRHIVAEGETTSDLARNAAEQALRRCGLTGDDIDLIIIATSTPDDTFPSTATKVQHQIGATNAIAFDVQAVCAGFVYALDVADAMLSAGRGRRALVIGAESFSKILNWEDRSTCVLFGDGAGAVVLERGEAGSGYGVLASRLHADGAHRDILYVDGGPSSSGTVGHVRMEGNKVFRHAVEKLSSVMDEVLDAADMTVDEVDWLVPHQANIRIIEGMQKKMGLSDDRVVKTVHEHANTSAASIPLALAAAVGDGRVQTGQVLAFEAIGGGLVWGAALVRYGRPNGQ
;
A
#
# COMPACT_ATOMS: atom_id res chain seq x y z
N MET A 1 18.60 -2.69 -22.59
CA MET A 1 18.14 -2.52 -21.21
C MET A 1 17.70 -1.07 -21.06
N PRO A 2 16.67 -0.71 -20.28
CA PRO A 2 16.31 0.68 -20.10
C PRO A 2 17.49 1.46 -19.49
N ASP A 3 17.75 2.67 -20.03
CA ASP A 3 18.93 3.48 -19.67
C ASP A 3 18.79 4.22 -18.33
N GLY A 4 18.10 3.68 -17.35
CA GLY A 4 17.88 4.33 -16.06
C GLY A 4 17.39 3.37 -14.96
N THR A 5 17.42 3.83 -13.72
CA THR A 5 16.78 3.22 -12.56
C THR A 5 15.69 4.15 -12.03
N THR A 6 14.76 3.65 -11.25
CA THR A 6 13.69 4.43 -10.62
C THR A 6 13.95 4.54 -9.12
N LEU A 7 14.43 5.69 -8.68
CA LEU A 7 14.75 5.99 -7.28
C LEU A 7 13.47 6.26 -6.49
N MET A 8 13.35 5.76 -5.27
CA MET A 8 12.32 6.15 -4.30
C MET A 8 12.91 7.21 -3.37
N VAL A 9 12.57 8.49 -3.60
CA VAL A 9 13.29 9.63 -3.02
C VAL A 9 12.57 10.29 -1.84
N SER A 10 11.28 10.03 -1.67
CA SER A 10 10.48 10.59 -0.58
C SER A 10 9.25 9.73 -0.30
N VAL A 11 8.72 9.88 0.92
CA VAL A 11 7.49 9.25 1.36
C VAL A 11 6.64 10.23 2.18
N GLY A 12 5.33 10.15 2.05
CA GLY A 12 4.36 10.91 2.82
C GLY A 12 3.18 10.04 3.25
N SER A 13 2.43 10.49 4.23
CA SER A 13 1.31 9.75 4.80
C SER A 13 0.21 10.68 5.27
N TYR A 14 -1.00 10.16 5.30
CA TYR A 14 -2.14 10.80 5.95
C TYR A 14 -3.07 9.75 6.55
N LEU A 15 -3.46 9.97 7.79
CA LEU A 15 -4.49 9.21 8.48
C LEU A 15 -5.61 10.17 8.88
N PRO A 16 -6.90 9.83 8.67
CA PRO A 16 -8.02 10.62 9.16
C PRO A 16 -7.91 10.89 10.66
N GLU A 17 -8.41 12.03 11.13
CA GLU A 17 -8.33 12.40 12.56
C GLU A 17 -9.21 11.51 13.45
N ARG A 18 -10.34 11.02 12.91
CA ARG A 18 -11.27 10.18 13.66
C ARG A 18 -10.70 8.79 13.89
N VAL A 19 -10.54 8.43 15.16
CA VAL A 19 -10.11 7.09 15.59
C VAL A 19 -11.30 6.34 16.18
N ILE A 20 -11.45 5.07 15.79
CA ILE A 20 -12.35 4.11 16.42
C ILE A 20 -11.48 3.03 17.09
N THR A 21 -11.62 2.90 18.41
CA THR A 21 -10.95 1.87 19.21
C THR A 21 -11.71 0.54 19.16
N ASN A 22 -11.09 -0.53 19.66
CA ASN A 22 -11.78 -1.81 19.80
C ASN A 22 -12.93 -1.73 20.83
N HIS A 23 -12.85 -0.84 21.82
CA HIS A 23 -13.93 -0.62 22.80
C HIS A 23 -15.15 0.03 22.11
N ASP A 24 -14.92 1.02 21.23
CA ASP A 24 -16.01 1.63 20.46
C ASP A 24 -16.70 0.59 19.55
N LEU A 25 -15.93 -0.34 18.96
CA LEU A 25 -16.49 -1.43 18.15
C LEU A 25 -17.30 -2.43 18.98
N ALA A 26 -16.92 -2.67 20.23
CA ALA A 26 -17.65 -3.57 21.12
C ALA A 26 -19.06 -3.02 21.51
N GLU A 27 -19.29 -1.71 21.33
CA GLU A 27 -20.61 -1.11 21.46
C GLU A 27 -21.49 -1.31 20.20
N MET A 28 -20.88 -1.64 19.04
CA MET A 28 -21.55 -1.78 17.75
C MET A 28 -21.84 -3.24 17.40
N VAL A 29 -20.89 -4.16 17.70
CA VAL A 29 -20.96 -5.58 17.34
C VAL A 29 -20.48 -6.46 18.51
N ASP A 30 -20.90 -7.72 18.53
CA ASP A 30 -20.50 -8.70 19.55
C ASP A 30 -19.02 -9.07 19.43
N THR A 31 -18.14 -8.27 20.06
CA THR A 31 -16.68 -8.42 20.05
C THR A 31 -16.05 -7.90 21.35
N SER A 32 -14.72 -7.99 21.47
CA SER A 32 -13.97 -7.38 22.58
C SER A 32 -12.57 -6.96 22.12
N ASP A 33 -11.93 -6.02 22.82
CA ASP A 33 -10.54 -5.60 22.55
C ASP A 33 -9.59 -6.81 22.59
N GLU A 34 -9.74 -7.68 23.61
CA GLU A 34 -8.91 -8.88 23.72
C GLU A 34 -9.07 -9.81 22.52
N TRP A 35 -10.31 -10.07 22.07
CA TRP A 35 -10.59 -10.93 20.92
C TRP A 35 -9.99 -10.38 19.62
N ILE A 36 -10.12 -9.05 19.37
CA ILE A 36 -9.58 -8.41 18.19
C ILE A 36 -8.06 -8.45 18.18
N ARG A 37 -7.41 -8.05 19.31
CA ARG A 37 -5.94 -8.03 19.42
C ARG A 37 -5.32 -9.43 19.26
N GLN A 38 -5.86 -10.44 19.90
CA GLN A 38 -5.34 -11.81 19.78
C GLN A 38 -5.40 -12.36 18.35
N ARG A 39 -6.39 -11.95 17.55
CA ARG A 39 -6.60 -12.48 16.20
C ARG A 39 -5.96 -11.65 15.11
N THR A 40 -5.85 -10.35 15.32
CA THR A 40 -5.48 -9.41 14.28
C THR A 40 -4.28 -8.52 14.63
N GLY A 41 -3.97 -8.35 15.90
CA GLY A 41 -3.01 -7.39 16.41
C GLY A 41 -3.53 -5.93 16.43
N ILE A 42 -4.75 -5.67 15.92
CA ILE A 42 -5.31 -4.33 15.75
C ILE A 42 -5.84 -3.80 17.08
N GLY A 43 -5.44 -2.57 17.46
CA GLY A 43 -5.93 -1.86 18.63
C GLY A 43 -6.94 -0.78 18.30
N GLN A 44 -6.78 -0.16 17.13
CA GLN A 44 -7.61 0.95 16.65
C GLN A 44 -7.59 1.05 15.13
N ARG A 45 -8.44 1.90 14.57
CA ARG A 45 -8.46 2.27 13.15
C ARG A 45 -8.84 3.73 12.98
N HIS A 46 -8.28 4.34 11.95
CA HIS A 46 -8.68 5.67 11.51
C HIS A 46 -9.80 5.55 10.49
N ILE A 47 -10.77 6.45 10.55
CA ILE A 47 -11.97 6.43 9.71
C ILE A 47 -12.21 7.84 9.18
N VAL A 48 -12.46 7.97 7.88
CA VAL A 48 -12.78 9.25 7.24
C VAL A 48 -13.95 9.96 7.92
N ALA A 49 -13.84 11.28 7.99
CA ALA A 49 -14.93 12.14 8.45
C ALA A 49 -16.08 12.19 7.44
N GLU A 50 -17.21 12.75 7.82
CA GLU A 50 -18.28 13.05 6.87
C GLU A 50 -17.79 14.03 5.81
N GLY A 51 -17.99 13.69 4.53
CA GLY A 51 -17.53 14.51 3.40
C GLY A 51 -16.05 14.31 3.03
N GLU A 52 -15.24 13.68 3.86
CA GLU A 52 -13.85 13.34 3.51
C GLU A 52 -13.81 12.16 2.54
N THR A 53 -13.04 12.31 1.46
CA THR A 53 -12.97 11.36 0.34
C THR A 53 -11.59 10.75 0.17
N THR A 54 -11.49 9.68 -0.62
CA THR A 54 -10.21 9.04 -0.93
C THR A 54 -9.23 10.01 -1.61
N SER A 55 -9.71 10.92 -2.46
CA SER A 55 -8.86 11.95 -3.06
C SER A 55 -8.31 12.94 -2.03
N ASP A 56 -9.05 13.27 -0.97
CA ASP A 56 -8.54 14.14 0.10
C ASP A 56 -7.41 13.46 0.87
N LEU A 57 -7.56 12.16 1.20
CA LEU A 57 -6.50 11.38 1.83
C LEU A 57 -5.25 11.34 0.95
N ALA A 58 -5.44 11.00 -0.34
CA ALA A 58 -4.36 10.89 -1.32
C ALA A 58 -3.63 12.23 -1.50
N ARG A 59 -4.37 13.35 -1.61
CA ARG A 59 -3.79 14.70 -1.70
C ARG A 59 -2.90 15.01 -0.49
N ASN A 60 -3.41 14.80 0.73
CA ASN A 60 -2.67 15.11 1.95
C ASN A 60 -1.36 14.30 2.04
N ALA A 61 -1.38 13.01 1.70
CA ALA A 61 -0.20 12.15 1.65
C ALA A 61 0.78 12.63 0.56
N ALA A 62 0.28 12.96 -0.64
CA ALA A 62 1.08 13.47 -1.76
C ALA A 62 1.78 14.78 -1.40
N GLU A 63 1.06 15.76 -0.86
CA GLU A 63 1.63 17.05 -0.43
C GLU A 63 2.72 16.87 0.63
N GLN A 64 2.54 15.93 1.57
CA GLN A 64 3.58 15.64 2.56
C GLN A 64 4.82 15.05 1.90
N ALA A 65 4.66 14.08 0.95
CA ALA A 65 5.77 13.49 0.22
C ALA A 65 6.54 14.53 -0.60
N LEU A 66 5.83 15.42 -1.30
CA LEU A 66 6.43 16.51 -2.09
C LEU A 66 7.19 17.50 -1.21
N ARG A 67 6.59 17.96 -0.10
CA ARG A 67 7.26 18.88 0.83
C ARG A 67 8.56 18.31 1.39
N ARG A 68 8.61 17.01 1.72
CA ARG A 68 9.80 16.36 2.28
C ARG A 68 11.00 16.35 1.33
N CYS A 69 10.76 16.35 0.02
CA CYS A 69 11.84 16.38 -0.98
C CYS A 69 11.98 17.72 -1.71
N GLY A 70 11.27 18.77 -1.26
CA GLY A 70 11.36 20.12 -1.82
C GLY A 70 10.76 20.27 -3.21
N LEU A 71 9.81 19.39 -3.58
CA LEU A 71 9.10 19.39 -4.86
C LEU A 71 7.69 19.96 -4.74
N THR A 72 7.10 20.32 -5.86
CA THR A 72 5.72 20.77 -6.03
C THR A 72 4.99 19.90 -7.05
N GLY A 73 3.70 20.11 -7.25
CA GLY A 73 2.92 19.39 -8.27
C GLY A 73 3.48 19.61 -9.69
N ASP A 74 4.00 20.80 -9.99
CA ASP A 74 4.59 21.12 -11.31
C ASP A 74 5.82 20.27 -11.66
N ASP A 75 6.46 19.67 -10.68
CA ASP A 75 7.62 18.80 -10.85
C ASP A 75 7.26 17.35 -11.21
N ILE A 76 5.96 16.99 -11.19
CA ILE A 76 5.45 15.62 -11.35
C ILE A 76 4.91 15.41 -12.77
N ASP A 77 5.37 14.34 -13.41
CA ASP A 77 4.97 13.95 -14.75
C ASP A 77 3.92 12.82 -14.76
N LEU A 78 3.81 12.06 -13.65
CA LEU A 78 2.97 10.87 -13.57
C LEU A 78 2.38 10.74 -12.14
N ILE A 79 1.07 10.48 -12.06
CA ILE A 79 0.37 10.18 -10.82
C ILE A 79 -0.36 8.85 -11.01
N ILE A 80 -0.05 7.87 -10.17
CA ILE A 80 -0.77 6.59 -10.12
C ILE A 80 -1.32 6.42 -8.71
N ILE A 81 -2.64 6.27 -8.61
CA ILE A 81 -3.30 5.96 -7.33
C ILE A 81 -3.77 4.52 -7.35
N ALA A 82 -3.30 3.75 -6.37
CA ALA A 82 -3.83 2.44 -6.06
C ALA A 82 -4.99 2.59 -5.08
N THR A 83 -6.20 2.26 -5.53
CA THR A 83 -7.41 2.33 -4.71
C THR A 83 -8.48 1.34 -5.16
N SER A 84 -9.24 0.81 -4.19
CA SER A 84 -10.47 0.03 -4.40
C SER A 84 -11.71 0.83 -4.00
N THR A 85 -11.50 2.04 -3.48
CA THR A 85 -12.54 2.96 -3.00
C THR A 85 -12.38 4.32 -3.68
N PRO A 86 -12.44 4.38 -5.03
CA PRO A 86 -12.35 5.64 -5.75
C PRO A 86 -13.52 6.56 -5.35
N ASP A 87 -13.32 7.89 -5.47
CA ASP A 87 -14.39 8.85 -5.19
C ASP A 87 -15.61 8.64 -6.09
N ASP A 88 -15.35 8.40 -7.35
CA ASP A 88 -16.36 8.24 -8.41
C ASP A 88 -16.05 6.98 -9.25
N THR A 89 -17.05 6.44 -9.96
CA THR A 89 -16.83 5.40 -10.97
C THR A 89 -15.90 5.88 -12.09
N PHE A 90 -16.04 7.12 -12.47
CA PHE A 90 -15.14 7.96 -13.30
C PHE A 90 -15.48 9.44 -13.07
N PRO A 91 -14.56 10.39 -13.26
CA PRO A 91 -13.15 10.19 -13.62
C PRO A 91 -12.34 9.49 -12.52
N SER A 92 -11.08 9.14 -12.82
CA SER A 92 -10.20 8.52 -11.82
C SER A 92 -9.90 9.46 -10.64
N THR A 93 -9.70 8.91 -9.46
CA THR A 93 -9.28 9.65 -8.25
C THR A 93 -7.97 10.41 -8.50
N ALA A 94 -7.06 9.82 -9.27
CA ALA A 94 -5.79 10.43 -9.64
C ALA A 94 -5.95 11.75 -10.39
N THR A 95 -6.96 11.91 -11.24
CA THR A 95 -7.19 13.18 -11.95
C THR A 95 -7.69 14.29 -11.03
N LYS A 96 -8.44 13.95 -9.98
CA LYS A 96 -8.81 14.90 -8.93
C LYS A 96 -7.58 15.37 -8.15
N VAL A 97 -6.75 14.43 -7.71
CA VAL A 97 -5.51 14.73 -6.97
C VAL A 97 -4.55 15.55 -7.84
N GLN A 98 -4.41 15.20 -9.12
CA GLN A 98 -3.60 15.92 -10.09
C GLN A 98 -3.95 17.43 -10.12
N HIS A 99 -5.25 17.74 -10.20
CA HIS A 99 -5.74 19.11 -10.15
C HIS A 99 -5.49 19.77 -8.78
N GLN A 100 -5.78 19.07 -7.70
CA GLN A 100 -5.68 19.60 -6.33
C GLN A 100 -4.25 19.96 -5.92
N ILE A 101 -3.23 19.22 -6.39
CA ILE A 101 -1.81 19.50 -6.09
C ILE A 101 -1.12 20.36 -7.15
N GLY A 102 -1.84 20.80 -8.19
CA GLY A 102 -1.30 21.64 -9.26
C GLY A 102 -0.40 20.90 -10.26
N ALA A 103 -0.46 19.58 -10.36
CA ALA A 103 0.35 18.79 -11.29
C ALA A 103 -0.23 18.81 -12.73
N THR A 104 -0.39 19.98 -13.33
CA THR A 104 -1.21 20.22 -14.52
C THR A 104 -0.77 19.44 -15.77
N ASN A 105 0.50 19.06 -15.87
CA ASN A 105 1.06 18.33 -17.00
C ASN A 105 1.20 16.82 -16.77
N ALA A 106 0.88 16.34 -15.55
CA ALA A 106 1.05 14.94 -15.20
C ALA A 106 0.01 14.04 -15.87
N ILE A 107 0.46 12.87 -16.36
CA ILE A 107 -0.42 11.74 -16.68
C ILE A 107 -1.00 11.24 -15.36
N ALA A 108 -2.32 11.01 -15.27
CA ALA A 108 -2.97 10.59 -14.03
C ALA A 108 -4.02 9.49 -14.29
N PHE A 109 -3.92 8.39 -13.53
CA PHE A 109 -4.89 7.28 -13.58
C PHE A 109 -4.83 6.44 -12.31
N ASP A 110 -5.91 5.65 -12.08
CA ASP A 110 -6.00 4.72 -10.95
C ASP A 110 -5.63 3.30 -11.38
N VAL A 111 -5.08 2.52 -10.43
CA VAL A 111 -4.84 1.07 -10.53
C VAL A 111 -5.64 0.36 -9.45
N GLN A 112 -6.37 -0.70 -9.82
CA GLN A 112 -7.10 -1.52 -8.88
C GLN A 112 -6.48 -2.92 -8.79
N ALA A 113 -5.78 -3.17 -7.67
CA ALA A 113 -5.26 -4.48 -7.28
C ALA A 113 -5.40 -4.68 -5.75
N VAL A 114 -6.43 -4.08 -5.17
CA VAL A 114 -6.82 -4.15 -3.75
C VAL A 114 -5.58 -3.95 -2.85
N CYS A 115 -5.35 -4.84 -1.88
CA CYS A 115 -4.22 -4.71 -0.94
C CYS A 115 -2.84 -4.77 -1.63
N ALA A 116 -2.71 -5.44 -2.79
CA ALA A 116 -1.49 -5.45 -3.59
C ALA A 116 -1.33 -4.18 -4.46
N GLY A 117 -2.32 -3.29 -4.44
CA GLY A 117 -2.40 -2.13 -5.33
C GLY A 117 -1.17 -1.24 -5.33
N PHE A 118 -0.56 -0.99 -4.15
CA PHE A 118 0.66 -0.19 -4.08
C PHE A 118 1.84 -0.83 -4.82
N VAL A 119 2.05 -2.14 -4.67
CA VAL A 119 3.14 -2.86 -5.36
C VAL A 119 2.91 -2.87 -6.87
N TYR A 120 1.65 -3.06 -7.31
CA TYR A 120 1.27 -2.96 -8.72
C TYR A 120 1.50 -1.55 -9.28
N ALA A 121 1.09 -0.51 -8.56
CA ALA A 121 1.29 0.87 -8.98
C ALA A 121 2.77 1.27 -9.02
N LEU A 122 3.58 0.74 -8.09
CA LEU A 122 5.03 0.92 -8.08
C LEU A 122 5.68 0.32 -9.33
N ASP A 123 5.33 -0.92 -9.68
CA ASP A 123 5.83 -1.61 -10.88
C ASP A 123 5.44 -0.88 -12.17
N VAL A 124 4.18 -0.45 -12.28
CA VAL A 124 3.70 0.33 -13.44
C VAL A 124 4.44 1.66 -13.55
N ALA A 125 4.66 2.37 -12.43
CA ALA A 125 5.40 3.63 -12.43
C ALA A 125 6.86 3.43 -12.82
N ASP A 126 7.51 2.38 -12.31
CA ASP A 126 8.88 2.02 -12.68
C ASP A 126 8.99 1.73 -14.19
N ALA A 127 8.09 0.90 -14.73
CA ALA A 127 8.05 0.60 -16.16
C ALA A 127 7.85 1.86 -17.03
N MET A 128 6.96 2.78 -16.62
CA MET A 128 6.70 4.02 -17.36
C MET A 128 7.88 4.98 -17.32
N LEU A 129 8.49 5.19 -16.14
CA LEU A 129 9.66 6.04 -15.99
C LEU A 129 10.88 5.47 -16.76
N SER A 130 11.08 4.16 -16.68
CA SER A 130 12.13 3.43 -17.42
C SER A 130 11.93 3.52 -18.94
N ALA A 131 10.68 3.57 -19.42
CA ALA A 131 10.32 3.80 -20.82
C ALA A 131 10.39 5.29 -21.23
N GLY A 132 10.84 6.19 -20.36
CA GLY A 132 10.98 7.61 -20.65
C GLY A 132 9.65 8.39 -20.70
N ARG A 133 8.59 7.89 -20.05
CA ARG A 133 7.27 8.56 -20.02
C ARG A 133 7.15 9.66 -18.96
N GLY A 134 8.26 10.17 -18.48
CA GLY A 134 8.38 11.19 -17.47
C GLY A 134 9.69 11.05 -16.72
N ARG A 135 9.96 12.01 -15.87
CA ARG A 135 11.12 12.02 -14.96
C ARG A 135 10.72 11.68 -13.54
N ARG A 136 9.54 12.13 -13.09
CA ARG A 136 9.07 11.95 -11.72
C ARG A 136 7.63 11.44 -11.67
N ALA A 137 7.39 10.52 -10.74
CA ALA A 137 6.07 9.98 -10.47
C ALA A 137 5.71 10.10 -8.99
N LEU A 138 4.41 10.34 -8.73
CA LEU A 138 3.76 10.08 -7.46
C LEU A 138 3.04 8.74 -7.54
N VAL A 139 3.40 7.82 -6.65
CA VAL A 139 2.67 6.56 -6.45
C VAL A 139 2.00 6.62 -5.09
N ILE A 140 0.68 6.49 -5.08
CA ILE A 140 -0.14 6.69 -3.90
C ILE A 140 -1.01 5.45 -3.67
N GLY A 141 -1.00 4.91 -2.47
CA GLY A 141 -2.03 3.98 -1.99
C GLY A 141 -3.00 4.76 -1.13
N ALA A 142 -4.29 4.77 -1.45
CA ALA A 142 -5.30 5.53 -0.72
C ALA A 142 -6.62 4.77 -0.65
N GLU A 143 -7.20 4.70 0.55
CA GLU A 143 -8.43 3.95 0.77
C GLU A 143 -9.34 4.61 1.81
N SER A 144 -10.62 4.68 1.50
CA SER A 144 -11.71 4.90 2.45
C SER A 144 -12.53 3.61 2.61
N PHE A 145 -11.86 2.57 3.11
CA PHE A 145 -12.39 1.20 3.19
C PHE A 145 -13.62 1.11 4.10
N SER A 146 -13.73 2.00 5.08
CA SER A 146 -14.88 2.13 5.98
C SER A 146 -16.21 2.34 5.24
N LYS A 147 -16.17 2.90 4.02
CA LYS A 147 -17.35 3.16 3.18
C LYS A 147 -17.96 1.89 2.55
N ILE A 148 -17.18 0.80 2.48
CA ILE A 148 -17.60 -0.47 1.90
C ILE A 148 -17.67 -1.60 2.95
N LEU A 149 -17.60 -1.28 4.25
CA LEU A 149 -17.79 -2.24 5.34
C LEU A 149 -19.28 -2.41 5.68
N ASN A 150 -19.68 -3.64 5.93
CA ASN A 150 -20.88 -3.89 6.71
C ASN A 150 -20.52 -3.82 8.21
N TRP A 151 -20.91 -2.76 8.88
CA TRP A 151 -20.57 -2.54 10.28
C TRP A 151 -21.27 -3.51 11.26
N GLU A 152 -22.23 -4.32 10.78
CA GLU A 152 -22.84 -5.41 11.53
C GLU A 152 -22.09 -6.74 11.37
N ASP A 153 -21.15 -6.83 10.41
CA ASP A 153 -20.33 -8.03 10.17
C ASP A 153 -18.98 -7.90 10.88
N ARG A 154 -18.90 -8.45 12.12
CA ARG A 154 -17.65 -8.45 12.88
C ARG A 154 -16.48 -9.19 12.23
N SER A 155 -16.73 -10.02 11.22
CA SER A 155 -15.67 -10.75 10.51
C SER A 155 -14.82 -9.83 9.63
N THR A 156 -15.35 -8.68 9.25
CA THR A 156 -14.71 -7.70 8.37
C THR A 156 -14.55 -6.32 9.03
N CYS A 157 -15.55 -5.79 9.74
CA CYS A 157 -15.51 -4.43 10.28
C CYS A 157 -14.39 -4.20 11.32
N VAL A 158 -13.93 -5.26 12.00
CA VAL A 158 -12.83 -5.17 12.98
C VAL A 158 -11.43 -5.08 12.34
N LEU A 159 -11.32 -5.32 11.03
CA LEU A 159 -10.03 -5.45 10.35
C LEU A 159 -9.55 -4.17 9.69
N PHE A 160 -10.47 -3.44 9.04
CA PHE A 160 -10.10 -2.39 8.10
C PHE A 160 -10.14 -0.99 8.71
N GLY A 161 -9.34 -0.11 8.13
CA GLY A 161 -9.30 1.32 8.39
C GLY A 161 -9.03 2.10 7.11
N ASP A 162 -9.01 3.42 7.23
CA ASP A 162 -8.83 4.38 6.15
C ASP A 162 -7.47 5.07 6.27
N GLY A 163 -6.94 5.52 5.14
CA GLY A 163 -5.70 6.27 5.10
C GLY A 163 -5.09 6.34 3.72
N ALA A 164 -4.02 7.09 3.59
CA ALA A 164 -3.21 7.19 2.39
C ALA A 164 -1.72 7.27 2.70
N GLY A 165 -0.92 6.64 1.85
CA GLY A 165 0.52 6.83 1.81
C GLY A 165 0.97 7.10 0.38
N ALA A 166 2.00 7.92 0.21
CA ALA A 166 2.52 8.33 -1.08
C ALA A 166 4.03 8.23 -1.13
N VAL A 167 4.58 7.84 -2.27
CA VAL A 167 6.02 7.91 -2.53
C VAL A 167 6.28 8.76 -3.77
N VAL A 168 7.39 9.50 -3.74
CA VAL A 168 7.93 10.18 -4.92
C VAL A 168 9.00 9.28 -5.52
N LEU A 169 8.81 8.95 -6.80
CA LEU A 169 9.78 8.26 -7.62
C LEU A 169 10.46 9.24 -8.56
N GLU A 170 11.76 9.04 -8.81
CA GLU A 170 12.53 9.85 -9.75
C GLU A 170 13.42 8.95 -10.61
N ARG A 171 13.47 9.23 -11.91
CA ARG A 171 14.39 8.55 -12.83
C ARG A 171 15.82 8.94 -12.49
N GLY A 172 16.62 7.95 -12.13
CA GLY A 172 18.04 8.05 -11.82
C GLY A 172 18.94 7.45 -12.89
N GLU A 173 20.24 7.52 -12.68
CA GLU A 173 21.24 6.93 -13.56
C GLU A 173 21.29 5.41 -13.44
N ALA A 174 21.43 4.72 -14.56
CA ALA A 174 21.58 3.28 -14.59
C ALA A 174 22.84 2.83 -13.80
N GLY A 175 22.72 1.72 -13.09
CA GLY A 175 23.85 1.14 -12.36
C GLY A 175 24.20 1.84 -11.06
N SER A 176 23.37 2.78 -10.59
CA SER A 176 23.57 3.43 -9.28
C SER A 176 23.45 2.46 -8.09
N GLY A 177 22.79 1.31 -8.29
CA GLY A 177 22.45 0.35 -7.24
C GLY A 177 21.33 0.81 -6.31
N TYR A 178 20.68 1.96 -6.59
CA TYR A 178 19.55 2.52 -5.85
C TYR A 178 18.24 2.39 -6.63
N GLY A 179 17.12 2.52 -5.94
CA GLY A 179 15.79 2.52 -6.51
C GLY A 179 15.15 1.13 -6.56
N VAL A 180 14.22 0.92 -7.48
CA VAL A 180 13.55 -0.37 -7.68
C VAL A 180 14.56 -1.36 -8.27
N LEU A 181 14.87 -2.40 -7.49
CA LEU A 181 15.84 -3.43 -7.85
C LEU A 181 15.18 -4.56 -8.63
N ALA A 182 14.01 -4.98 -8.17
CA ALA A 182 13.16 -5.97 -8.85
C ALA A 182 11.73 -5.87 -8.35
N SER A 183 10.78 -6.34 -9.16
CA SER A 183 9.38 -6.54 -8.81
C SER A 183 8.82 -7.80 -9.47
N ARG A 184 7.80 -8.42 -8.85
CA ARG A 184 7.05 -9.56 -9.40
C ARG A 184 5.58 -9.41 -9.02
N LEU A 185 4.71 -9.61 -10.00
CA LEU A 185 3.27 -9.46 -9.86
C LEU A 185 2.57 -10.72 -10.38
N HIS A 186 1.53 -11.15 -9.68
CA HIS A 186 0.74 -12.33 -10.02
C HIS A 186 -0.75 -12.12 -9.77
N ALA A 187 -1.58 -12.85 -10.53
CA ALA A 187 -3.02 -12.89 -10.34
C ALA A 187 -3.56 -14.32 -10.52
N ASP A 188 -4.60 -14.67 -9.76
CA ASP A 188 -5.31 -15.94 -9.87
C ASP A 188 -6.81 -15.72 -9.65
N GLY A 189 -7.55 -15.52 -10.73
CA GLY A 189 -8.99 -15.27 -10.71
C GLY A 189 -9.84 -16.46 -10.25
N ALA A 190 -9.27 -17.67 -10.14
CA ALA A 190 -10.00 -18.83 -9.62
C ALA A 190 -10.39 -18.68 -8.14
N HIS A 191 -9.74 -17.76 -7.42
CA HIS A 191 -10.00 -17.50 -6.00
C HIS A 191 -10.74 -16.18 -5.73
N ARG A 192 -11.41 -15.63 -6.76
CA ARG A 192 -12.15 -14.35 -6.64
C ARG A 192 -13.11 -14.33 -5.46
N ASP A 193 -13.83 -15.42 -5.23
CA ASP A 193 -14.95 -15.46 -4.29
C ASP A 193 -14.56 -15.56 -2.82
N ILE A 194 -13.25 -15.60 -2.49
CA ILE A 194 -12.79 -15.65 -1.08
C ILE A 194 -12.53 -14.25 -0.48
N LEU A 195 -12.38 -13.21 -1.31
CA LEU A 195 -12.25 -11.82 -0.88
C LEU A 195 -12.69 -10.88 -2.01
N TYR A 196 -13.86 -10.26 -1.85
CA TYR A 196 -14.44 -9.37 -2.86
C TYR A 196 -15.45 -8.40 -2.24
N VAL A 197 -15.90 -7.42 -3.01
CA VAL A 197 -17.07 -6.58 -2.72
C VAL A 197 -18.25 -7.09 -3.56
N ASP A 198 -19.40 -7.28 -2.92
CA ASP A 198 -20.59 -7.88 -3.56
C ASP A 198 -21.43 -6.89 -4.39
N GLY A 199 -20.87 -5.69 -4.66
CA GLY A 199 -21.45 -4.64 -5.49
C GLY A 199 -20.56 -4.24 -6.67
N GLY A 200 -21.13 -3.43 -7.54
CA GLY A 200 -20.44 -2.85 -8.69
C GLY A 200 -21.42 -2.20 -9.67
N PRO A 201 -20.99 -1.17 -10.43
CA PRO A 201 -21.88 -0.42 -11.31
C PRO A 201 -22.51 -1.27 -12.43
N SER A 202 -21.79 -2.29 -12.92
CA SER A 202 -22.29 -3.16 -14.01
C SER A 202 -22.97 -4.45 -13.52
N SER A 203 -22.75 -4.86 -12.27
CA SER A 203 -23.30 -6.11 -11.73
C SER A 203 -24.59 -5.89 -10.95
N SER A 204 -24.56 -5.05 -9.90
CA SER A 204 -25.67 -4.82 -8.99
C SER A 204 -26.23 -3.39 -9.05
N GLY A 205 -25.50 -2.45 -9.65
CA GLY A 205 -25.82 -1.02 -9.60
C GLY A 205 -25.65 -0.38 -8.20
N THR A 206 -25.00 -1.09 -7.28
CA THR A 206 -24.73 -0.63 -5.90
C THR A 206 -23.24 -0.70 -5.59
N VAL A 207 -22.81 -0.02 -4.51
CA VAL A 207 -21.42 -0.11 -4.03
C VAL A 207 -21.13 -1.50 -3.47
N GLY A 208 -22.07 -2.10 -2.72
CA GLY A 208 -21.89 -3.38 -2.04
C GLY A 208 -21.03 -3.31 -0.78
N HIS A 209 -20.74 -4.48 -0.21
CA HIS A 209 -19.94 -4.63 1.00
C HIS A 209 -18.85 -5.68 0.82
N VAL A 210 -17.77 -5.53 1.59
CA VAL A 210 -16.67 -6.51 1.65
C VAL A 210 -17.19 -7.87 2.13
N ARG A 211 -16.80 -8.94 1.41
CA ARG A 211 -17.02 -10.33 1.77
C ARG A 211 -15.69 -11.05 1.84
N MET A 212 -15.44 -11.81 2.91
CA MET A 212 -14.16 -12.45 3.12
C MET A 212 -14.28 -13.82 3.80
N GLU A 213 -13.62 -14.82 3.22
CA GLU A 213 -13.36 -16.10 3.86
C GLU A 213 -11.96 -16.12 4.48
N GLY A 214 -11.78 -15.48 5.64
CA GLY A 214 -10.49 -15.16 6.24
C GLY A 214 -9.52 -16.35 6.36
N ASN A 215 -10.02 -17.55 6.70
CA ASN A 215 -9.17 -18.76 6.80
C ASN A 215 -8.60 -19.22 5.45
N LYS A 216 -9.34 -19.01 4.34
CA LYS A 216 -8.85 -19.34 3.00
C LYS A 216 -7.83 -18.28 2.55
N VAL A 217 -8.15 -17.00 2.78
CA VAL A 217 -7.22 -15.89 2.48
C VAL A 217 -5.89 -16.11 3.20
N PHE A 218 -5.90 -16.44 4.50
CA PHE A 218 -4.69 -16.69 5.28
C PHE A 218 -3.80 -17.80 4.70
N ARG A 219 -4.40 -18.94 4.30
CA ARG A 219 -3.64 -20.07 3.73
C ARG A 219 -2.93 -19.68 2.43
N HIS A 220 -3.65 -19.00 1.53
CA HIS A 220 -3.08 -18.54 0.27
C HIS A 220 -2.04 -17.42 0.48
N ALA A 221 -2.24 -16.56 1.50
CA ALA A 221 -1.33 -15.46 1.76
C ALA A 221 0.08 -15.94 2.04
N VAL A 222 0.28 -16.80 3.04
CA VAL A 222 1.62 -17.25 3.45
C VAL A 222 2.34 -17.97 2.31
N GLU A 223 1.64 -18.84 1.57
CA GLU A 223 2.22 -19.57 0.44
C GLU A 223 2.64 -18.65 -0.70
N LYS A 224 1.70 -17.83 -1.18
CA LYS A 224 1.90 -16.96 -2.35
C LYS A 224 2.91 -15.84 -2.08
N LEU A 225 2.87 -15.24 -0.88
CA LEU A 225 3.82 -14.20 -0.49
C LEU A 225 5.24 -14.75 -0.34
N SER A 226 5.40 -15.96 0.22
CA SER A 226 6.71 -16.61 0.28
C SER A 226 7.28 -16.87 -1.12
N SER A 227 6.47 -17.44 -2.03
CA SER A 227 6.91 -17.74 -3.38
C SER A 227 7.33 -16.48 -4.15
N VAL A 228 6.51 -15.41 -4.10
CA VAL A 228 6.83 -14.17 -4.82
C VAL A 228 8.03 -13.43 -4.22
N MET A 229 8.30 -13.61 -2.90
CA MET A 229 9.49 -13.07 -2.27
C MET A 229 10.76 -13.79 -2.76
N ASP A 230 10.72 -15.12 -2.85
CA ASP A 230 11.83 -15.88 -3.43
C ASP A 230 12.08 -15.45 -4.89
N GLU A 231 11.03 -15.29 -5.69
CA GLU A 231 11.14 -14.84 -7.09
C GLU A 231 11.76 -13.44 -7.24
N VAL A 232 11.42 -12.50 -6.34
CA VAL A 232 11.96 -11.12 -6.43
C VAL A 232 13.40 -11.04 -5.94
N LEU A 233 13.77 -11.84 -4.94
CA LEU A 233 15.15 -11.97 -4.47
C LEU A 233 16.04 -12.57 -5.58
N ASP A 234 15.60 -13.66 -6.19
CA ASP A 234 16.30 -14.29 -7.32
C ASP A 234 16.47 -13.31 -8.50
N ALA A 235 15.44 -12.52 -8.80
CA ALA A 235 15.50 -11.54 -9.89
C ALA A 235 16.46 -10.38 -9.63
N ALA A 236 16.71 -10.05 -8.36
CA ALA A 236 17.66 -9.04 -7.94
C ALA A 236 19.07 -9.59 -7.70
N ASP A 237 19.28 -10.92 -7.85
CA ASP A 237 20.51 -11.62 -7.46
C ASP A 237 20.88 -11.33 -5.99
N MET A 238 19.86 -11.37 -5.09
CA MET A 238 20.00 -11.04 -3.67
C MET A 238 19.51 -12.18 -2.78
N THR A 239 20.01 -12.17 -1.56
CA THR A 239 19.58 -13.07 -0.47
C THR A 239 18.74 -12.29 0.58
N VAL A 240 18.01 -13.03 1.41
CA VAL A 240 17.24 -12.43 2.53
C VAL A 240 18.14 -11.65 3.51
N ASP A 241 19.40 -12.08 3.69
CA ASP A 241 20.32 -11.41 4.61
C ASP A 241 20.65 -9.96 4.19
N GLU A 242 20.56 -9.67 2.89
CA GLU A 242 20.79 -8.35 2.30
C GLU A 242 19.57 -7.41 2.37
N VAL A 243 18.40 -7.90 2.79
CA VAL A 243 17.20 -7.10 3.02
C VAL A 243 17.29 -6.47 4.41
N ASP A 244 17.36 -5.15 4.50
CA ASP A 244 17.40 -4.44 5.79
C ASP A 244 16.03 -4.44 6.48
N TRP A 245 14.96 -4.23 5.73
CA TRP A 245 13.60 -4.12 6.25
C TRP A 245 12.57 -4.85 5.40
N LEU A 246 11.75 -5.68 6.04
CA LEU A 246 10.48 -6.11 5.49
C LEU A 246 9.40 -5.07 5.86
N VAL A 247 8.77 -4.47 4.87
CA VAL A 247 7.65 -3.54 5.01
C VAL A 247 6.43 -4.19 4.34
N PRO A 248 5.77 -5.14 5.02
CA PRO A 248 4.70 -5.93 4.44
C PRO A 248 3.38 -5.17 4.41
N HIS A 249 2.43 -5.64 3.62
CA HIS A 249 1.03 -5.28 3.77
C HIS A 249 0.55 -5.57 5.20
N GLN A 250 -0.06 -4.58 5.84
CA GLN A 250 -0.51 -4.63 7.23
C GLN A 250 -1.89 -5.31 7.35
N ALA A 251 -2.02 -6.53 6.84
CA ALA A 251 -3.29 -7.27 6.80
C ALA A 251 -3.80 -7.65 8.19
N ASN A 252 -2.96 -8.32 8.94
CA ASN A 252 -3.07 -8.63 10.36
C ASN A 252 -1.73 -9.18 10.88
N ILE A 253 -1.52 -9.13 12.19
CA ILE A 253 -0.24 -9.52 12.80
C ILE A 253 0.17 -10.97 12.48
N ARG A 254 -0.80 -11.90 12.36
CA ARG A 254 -0.51 -13.33 12.14
C ARG A 254 0.08 -13.60 10.75
N ILE A 255 -0.36 -12.85 9.72
CA ILE A 255 0.23 -12.95 8.37
C ILE A 255 1.63 -12.34 8.39
N ILE A 256 1.81 -11.18 9.01
CA ILE A 256 3.11 -10.48 9.13
C ILE A 256 4.13 -11.41 9.84
N GLU A 257 3.77 -11.98 10.98
CA GLU A 257 4.64 -12.91 11.73
C GLU A 257 4.89 -14.21 10.97
N GLY A 258 3.89 -14.69 10.21
CA GLY A 258 4.04 -15.83 9.33
C GLY A 258 5.11 -15.62 8.27
N MET A 259 5.12 -14.46 7.63
CA MET A 259 6.13 -14.08 6.63
C MET A 259 7.49 -13.80 7.27
N GLN A 260 7.52 -13.06 8.39
CA GLN A 260 8.73 -12.85 9.19
C GLN A 260 9.44 -14.19 9.50
N LYS A 261 8.69 -15.16 10.01
CA LYS A 261 9.21 -16.49 10.34
C LYS A 261 9.69 -17.24 9.09
N LYS A 262 8.94 -17.15 7.99
CA LYS A 262 9.26 -17.83 6.73
C LYS A 262 10.56 -17.30 6.12
N MET A 263 10.78 -15.99 6.19
CA MET A 263 12.00 -15.34 5.73
C MET A 263 13.16 -15.43 6.75
N GLY A 264 12.92 -15.91 7.96
CA GLY A 264 13.95 -15.97 9.01
C GLY A 264 14.40 -14.62 9.54
N LEU A 265 13.57 -13.57 9.40
CA LEU A 265 13.91 -12.23 9.84
C LEU A 265 13.66 -12.07 11.35
N SER A 266 14.54 -11.30 12.00
CA SER A 266 14.34 -10.85 13.38
C SER A 266 13.22 -9.79 13.47
N ASP A 267 12.62 -9.63 14.64
CA ASP A 267 11.49 -8.72 14.85
C ASP A 267 11.80 -7.26 14.56
N ASP A 268 13.03 -6.85 14.81
CA ASP A 268 13.57 -5.51 14.59
C ASP A 268 13.84 -5.19 13.11
N ARG A 269 13.67 -6.15 12.21
CA ARG A 269 13.76 -5.97 10.74
C ARG A 269 12.40 -6.00 10.04
N VAL A 270 11.28 -5.93 10.79
CA VAL A 270 9.93 -5.95 10.23
C VAL A 270 9.14 -4.72 10.70
N VAL A 271 8.64 -3.95 9.75
CA VAL A 271 7.80 -2.79 10.08
C VAL A 271 6.38 -3.26 10.40
N LYS A 272 5.92 -2.96 11.61
CA LYS A 272 4.59 -3.33 12.11
C LYS A 272 3.86 -2.07 12.57
N THR A 273 2.81 -1.68 11.84
CA THR A 273 1.94 -0.54 12.17
C THR A 273 0.47 -0.96 12.27
N VAL A 274 0.19 -2.23 12.07
CA VAL A 274 -1.17 -2.80 12.05
C VAL A 274 -1.95 -2.55 13.35
N HIS A 275 -1.26 -2.41 14.46
CA HIS A 275 -1.87 -2.15 15.78
C HIS A 275 -2.50 -0.75 15.89
N GLU A 276 -1.99 0.23 15.15
CA GLU A 276 -2.46 1.62 15.12
C GLU A 276 -3.25 1.95 13.85
N HIS A 277 -2.77 1.47 12.69
CA HIS A 277 -3.35 1.81 11.40
C HIS A 277 -4.46 0.85 10.95
N ALA A 278 -4.54 -0.37 11.53
CA ALA A 278 -5.34 -1.48 11.02
C ALA A 278 -4.97 -1.86 9.58
N ASN A 279 -5.85 -2.57 8.88
CA ASN A 279 -5.67 -2.91 7.46
C ASN A 279 -6.23 -1.77 6.60
N THR A 280 -5.37 -0.96 6.05
CA THR A 280 -5.72 0.14 5.12
C THR A 280 -5.55 -0.25 3.66
N SER A 281 -5.65 -1.55 3.32
CA SER A 281 -5.56 -2.09 1.95
C SER A 281 -4.33 -1.57 1.19
N ALA A 282 -4.50 -0.92 0.02
CA ALA A 282 -3.40 -0.39 -0.79
C ALA A 282 -2.55 0.68 -0.08
N ALA A 283 -3.11 1.39 0.90
CA ALA A 283 -2.40 2.41 1.65
C ALA A 283 -1.41 1.85 2.68
N SER A 284 -1.53 0.58 3.06
CA SER A 284 -0.86 0.02 4.25
C SER A 284 0.67 0.00 4.14
N ILE A 285 1.24 -0.40 3.00
CA ILE A 285 2.70 -0.41 2.79
C ILE A 285 3.26 1.02 2.83
N PRO A 286 2.78 1.99 2.04
CA PRO A 286 3.35 3.33 2.06
C PRO A 286 3.10 4.07 3.39
N LEU A 287 2.02 3.77 4.12
CA LEU A 287 1.80 4.27 5.50
C LEU A 287 2.84 3.70 6.47
N ALA A 288 3.07 2.38 6.43
CA ALA A 288 4.07 1.72 7.26
C ALA A 288 5.49 2.23 6.95
N LEU A 289 5.81 2.40 5.67
CA LEU A 289 7.06 2.99 5.24
C LEU A 289 7.23 4.43 5.75
N ALA A 290 6.17 5.26 5.63
CA ALA A 290 6.22 6.65 6.10
C ALA A 290 6.45 6.76 7.61
N ALA A 291 5.88 5.84 8.41
CA ALA A 291 6.14 5.73 9.84
C ALA A 291 7.60 5.36 10.11
N ALA A 292 8.13 4.32 9.45
CA ALA A 292 9.50 3.85 9.66
C ALA A 292 10.58 4.83 9.16
N VAL A 293 10.31 5.61 8.12
CA VAL A 293 11.17 6.72 7.69
C VAL A 293 11.07 7.89 8.67
N GLY A 294 9.85 8.19 9.15
CA GLY A 294 9.59 9.30 10.06
C GLY A 294 10.23 9.15 11.44
N ASP A 295 10.34 7.94 11.95
CA ASP A 295 10.99 7.63 13.25
C ASP A 295 12.47 7.26 13.11
N GLY A 296 13.01 7.28 11.87
CA GLY A 296 14.44 7.08 11.60
C GLY A 296 14.91 5.63 11.53
N ARG A 297 13.99 4.64 11.61
CA ARG A 297 14.33 3.22 11.39
C ARG A 297 14.83 2.98 9.98
N VAL A 298 14.06 3.42 8.97
CA VAL A 298 14.46 3.31 7.57
C VAL A 298 15.33 4.50 7.16
N GLN A 299 16.50 4.21 6.62
CA GLN A 299 17.50 5.19 6.21
C GLN A 299 17.89 5.02 4.73
N THR A 300 18.43 6.09 4.14
CA THR A 300 18.97 6.06 2.77
C THR A 300 20.03 4.96 2.60
N GLY A 301 19.94 4.23 1.50
CA GLY A 301 20.84 3.13 1.15
C GLY A 301 20.36 1.75 1.59
N GLN A 302 19.40 1.68 2.50
CA GLN A 302 18.85 0.41 2.97
C GLN A 302 17.93 -0.25 1.94
N VAL A 303 17.94 -1.57 1.93
CA VAL A 303 17.09 -2.41 1.06
C VAL A 303 15.79 -2.74 1.78
N LEU A 304 14.69 -2.36 1.14
CA LEU A 304 13.32 -2.58 1.59
C LEU A 304 12.69 -3.68 0.75
N ALA A 305 12.06 -4.65 1.39
CA ALA A 305 11.20 -5.64 0.74
C ALA A 305 9.74 -5.28 1.01
N PHE A 306 8.97 -5.10 -0.06
CA PHE A 306 7.52 -4.92 -0.01
C PHE A 306 6.84 -6.18 -0.47
N GLU A 307 5.75 -6.57 0.20
CA GLU A 307 4.91 -7.68 -0.24
C GLU A 307 3.45 -7.43 0.12
N ALA A 308 2.55 -7.84 -0.75
CA ALA A 308 1.12 -7.75 -0.52
C ALA A 308 0.34 -8.80 -1.29
N ILE A 309 -0.81 -9.20 -0.72
CA ILE A 309 -1.84 -10.00 -1.38
C ILE A 309 -3.21 -9.38 -1.13
N GLY A 310 -4.05 -9.34 -2.15
CA GLY A 310 -5.40 -8.79 -2.10
C GLY A 310 -6.43 -9.65 -2.80
N GLY A 311 -7.68 -9.19 -2.73
CA GLY A 311 -8.79 -9.81 -3.46
C GLY A 311 -8.49 -9.93 -4.93
N GLY A 312 -8.90 -11.06 -5.51
CA GLY A 312 -8.66 -11.37 -6.91
C GLY A 312 -8.48 -12.88 -7.13
N LEU A 313 -7.56 -13.62 -6.51
CA LEU A 313 -6.43 -13.07 -5.77
C LEU A 313 -5.43 -12.36 -6.68
N VAL A 314 -4.85 -11.30 -6.16
CA VAL A 314 -3.69 -10.62 -6.76
C VAL A 314 -2.61 -10.46 -5.70
N TRP A 315 -1.35 -10.65 -6.07
CA TRP A 315 -0.24 -10.49 -5.13
C TRP A 315 1.03 -10.03 -5.84
N GLY A 316 1.97 -9.51 -5.08
CA GLY A 316 3.25 -9.10 -5.60
C GLY A 316 4.24 -8.75 -4.51
N ALA A 317 5.50 -8.68 -4.91
CA ALA A 317 6.60 -8.20 -4.12
C ALA A 317 7.51 -7.27 -4.92
N ALA A 318 8.21 -6.38 -4.22
CA ALA A 318 9.23 -5.52 -4.80
C ALA A 318 10.39 -5.33 -3.83
N LEU A 319 11.61 -5.24 -4.36
CA LEU A 319 12.81 -4.84 -3.64
C LEU A 319 13.20 -3.43 -4.07
N VAL A 320 13.45 -2.57 -3.11
CA VAL A 320 13.80 -1.17 -3.33
C VAL A 320 14.98 -0.78 -2.44
N ARG A 321 16.05 -0.25 -3.02
CA ARG A 321 17.06 0.45 -2.23
C ARG A 321 16.66 1.91 -2.09
N TYR A 322 16.31 2.31 -0.86
CA TYR A 322 15.70 3.59 -0.56
C TYR A 322 16.67 4.78 -0.68
N GLY A 323 16.17 5.88 -1.20
CA GLY A 323 16.88 7.16 -1.26
C GLY A 323 17.65 7.39 -2.56
N ARG A 324 18.59 8.31 -2.50
CA ARG A 324 19.51 8.68 -3.59
C ARG A 324 20.94 8.31 -3.24
N PRO A 325 21.80 7.95 -4.23
CA PRO A 325 23.22 7.80 -3.98
C PRO A 325 23.81 9.14 -3.52
N ASN A 326 24.62 9.09 -2.43
CA ASN A 326 25.47 10.19 -1.95
C ASN A 326 24.79 11.55 -1.68
N GLY A 327 23.60 11.57 -1.09
CA GLY A 327 23.02 12.81 -0.54
C GLY A 327 22.70 13.90 -1.56
N GLN A 328 22.43 13.51 -2.83
CA GLN A 328 21.95 14.43 -3.87
C GLN A 328 20.48 14.79 -3.67
#